data_70282bdd2b2736c6edf307e1708f8fbf
#
_entry.id   70282bdd2b2736c6edf307e1708f8fbf
#
_cell.length_a   1.000
_cell.length_b   1.000
_cell.length_c   1.000
_cell.angle_alpha   90.00
_cell.angle_beta   90.00
_cell.angle_gamma   90.00
#
_symmetry.space_group_name_H-M   'P 1'
#
loop_
_entity.id
_entity.type
_entity.pdbx_description
1 polymer ?
#
loop_
_entity_poly.entity_id
_entity_poly.type
_entity_poly.pdbx_seq_one_letter_code
_entity_poly.pdbx_strand_id
1 'polypeptide(L)'
;MPDATIRDVARRANVSVASVSRALNGLENVSEKTRKRVAEAARELGYVPHAGARSLSLARTHAVGVVLPDLHGEFFSEIVRGMDREAGRHGYLLLLSTLHPEHGTTVLGALRGRVDGLIVMAPHLDAVDLAAALPRALPALLINTRGISGGHPAIHIGNAAGVQAVMDHLIGLGRRRLVHIAGPADNIDAQERAEAFRKAAQAANCEFEIVAGDFSEESGEAAVTDLMTRGVMFDAIFGANDNMAIGALQALRAAGVRVPDDVAIAGFDDIPLARHVSLTTVRVRIAELGERAIARLIGGLESKEFDDREETHEPELIVRSTTRLES
;
A
#
# COMPACT_ATOMS: atom_id res chain seq x y z
N MET A 1 5.02 20.89 36.35
CA MET A 1 4.87 22.34 36.08
C MET A 1 3.98 22.46 34.86
N PRO A 2 3.10 23.47 34.76
CA PRO A 2 2.34 23.67 33.53
C PRO A 2 3.31 23.95 32.37
N ASP A 3 3.00 23.41 31.20
CA ASP A 3 3.82 23.59 30.00
C ASP A 3 3.93 25.07 29.64
N ALA A 4 5.11 25.49 29.19
CA ALA A 4 5.33 26.87 28.75
C ALA A 4 4.38 27.19 27.56
N THR A 5 3.85 28.39 27.54
CA THR A 5 2.92 28.86 26.50
C THR A 5 3.61 29.81 25.54
N ILE A 6 3.00 30.02 24.35
CA ILE A 6 3.48 31.02 23.39
C ILE A 6 3.55 32.44 24.00
N ARG A 7 2.69 32.74 25.02
CA ARG A 7 2.71 34.01 25.74
C ARG A 7 3.95 34.15 26.62
N ASP A 8 4.43 33.06 27.18
CA ASP A 8 5.65 33.06 28.01
C ASP A 8 6.89 33.27 27.14
N VAL A 9 6.93 32.64 25.95
CA VAL A 9 7.97 32.89 24.95
C VAL A 9 7.96 34.36 24.51
N ALA A 10 6.77 34.92 24.23
CA ALA A 10 6.62 36.32 23.84
C ALA A 10 7.17 37.28 24.91
N ARG A 11 6.83 37.02 26.19
CA ARG A 11 7.32 37.79 27.33
C ARG A 11 8.84 37.67 27.45
N ARG A 12 9.38 36.44 27.41
CA ARG A 12 10.82 36.15 27.52
C ARG A 12 11.64 36.77 26.39
N ALA A 13 11.13 36.70 25.17
CA ALA A 13 11.77 37.28 23.98
C ALA A 13 11.50 38.78 23.81
N ASN A 14 10.67 39.40 24.63
CA ASN A 14 10.22 40.81 24.54
C ASN A 14 9.71 41.18 23.14
N VAL A 15 8.75 40.40 22.66
CA VAL A 15 8.06 40.61 21.38
C VAL A 15 6.58 40.27 21.51
N SER A 16 5.77 40.63 20.50
CA SER A 16 4.35 40.25 20.48
C SER A 16 4.17 38.74 20.23
N VAL A 17 3.05 38.16 20.67
CA VAL A 17 2.67 36.76 20.38
C VAL A 17 2.64 36.51 18.87
N ALA A 18 2.15 37.49 18.08
CA ALA A 18 2.14 37.41 16.63
C ALA A 18 3.57 37.32 16.05
N SER A 19 4.54 38.04 16.64
CA SER A 19 5.95 37.96 16.21
C SER A 19 6.57 36.61 16.57
N VAL A 20 6.23 36.02 17.72
CA VAL A 20 6.66 34.67 18.09
C VAL A 20 6.10 33.66 17.10
N SER A 21 4.80 33.70 16.82
CA SER A 21 4.16 32.78 15.86
C SER A 21 4.83 32.85 14.48
N ARG A 22 5.05 34.07 13.97
CA ARG A 22 5.73 34.26 12.66
C ARG A 22 7.18 33.75 12.68
N ALA A 23 7.92 34.04 13.76
CA ALA A 23 9.30 33.62 13.89
C ALA A 23 9.45 32.09 13.92
N LEU A 24 8.62 31.40 14.71
CA LEU A 24 8.63 29.94 14.85
C LEU A 24 8.13 29.20 13.59
N ASN A 25 7.23 29.84 12.84
CA ASN A 25 6.69 29.29 11.58
C ASN A 25 7.52 29.67 10.34
N GLY A 26 8.66 30.32 10.49
CA GLY A 26 9.54 30.65 9.37
C GLY A 26 9.00 31.72 8.40
N LEU A 27 7.92 32.44 8.78
CA LEU A 27 7.28 33.42 7.92
C LEU A 27 8.18 34.65 7.68
N GLU A 28 8.05 35.20 6.50
CA GLU A 28 8.82 36.35 6.06
C GLU A 28 8.69 37.59 6.92
N ASN A 29 8.73 38.60 7.09
CA ASN A 29 8.42 39.77 7.95
C ASN A 29 8.89 39.67 9.42
N VAL A 30 9.89 38.83 9.73
CA VAL A 30 10.58 38.79 11.03
C VAL A 30 12.08 38.88 10.82
N SER A 31 12.73 39.88 11.44
CA SER A 31 14.17 40.05 11.33
C SER A 31 14.91 38.84 11.90
N GLU A 32 16.08 38.52 11.33
CA GLU A 32 16.94 37.42 11.80
C GLU A 32 17.30 37.56 13.30
N LYS A 33 17.52 38.78 13.76
CA LYS A 33 17.76 39.10 15.17
C LYS A 33 16.58 38.69 16.05
N THR A 34 15.34 38.97 15.60
CA THR A 34 14.13 38.59 16.32
C THR A 34 13.93 37.07 16.30
N ARG A 35 14.18 36.43 15.15
CA ARG A 35 14.06 34.99 14.99
C ARG A 35 14.98 34.24 15.95
N LYS A 36 16.26 34.63 16.04
CA LYS A 36 17.23 34.04 16.99
C LYS A 36 16.78 34.22 18.44
N ARG A 37 16.33 35.41 18.81
CA ARG A 37 15.87 35.73 20.17
C ARG A 37 14.62 34.90 20.58
N VAL A 38 13.69 34.71 19.66
CA VAL A 38 12.50 33.86 19.87
C VAL A 38 12.87 32.40 20.01
N ALA A 39 13.76 31.88 19.15
CA ALA A 39 14.22 30.50 19.20
C ALA A 39 14.96 30.19 20.52
N GLU A 40 15.79 31.14 21.00
CA GLU A 40 16.48 31.01 22.26
C GLU A 40 15.52 31.00 23.47
N ALA A 41 14.56 31.91 23.49
CA ALA A 41 13.52 31.96 24.53
C ALA A 41 12.66 30.70 24.56
N ALA A 42 12.28 30.16 23.37
CA ALA A 42 11.53 28.92 23.29
C ALA A 42 12.34 27.73 23.84
N ARG A 43 13.63 27.63 23.50
CA ARG A 43 14.53 26.58 23.99
C ARG A 43 14.72 26.66 25.51
N GLU A 44 14.95 27.86 26.06
CA GLU A 44 15.13 28.08 27.52
C GLU A 44 13.89 27.68 28.34
N LEU A 45 12.70 27.93 27.78
CA LEU A 45 11.43 27.60 28.42
C LEU A 45 10.94 26.17 28.13
N GLY A 46 11.66 25.41 27.31
CA GLY A 46 11.18 24.10 26.83
C GLY A 46 9.87 24.17 26.05
N TYR A 47 9.60 25.32 25.42
CA TYR A 47 8.35 25.51 24.66
C TYR A 47 8.40 24.77 23.34
N VAL A 48 7.44 23.88 23.15
CA VAL A 48 7.17 23.21 21.88
C VAL A 48 5.87 23.76 21.30
N PRO A 49 5.87 24.32 20.09
CA PRO A 49 4.64 24.80 19.45
C PRO A 49 3.59 23.69 19.36
N HIS A 50 2.39 23.97 19.80
CA HIS A 50 1.29 23.01 19.68
C HIS A 50 0.96 22.81 18.21
N ALA A 51 0.96 21.54 17.72
CA ALA A 51 0.75 21.22 16.32
C ALA A 51 -0.53 21.83 15.73
N GLY A 52 -1.64 21.78 16.48
CA GLY A 52 -2.92 22.38 16.06
C GLY A 52 -2.88 23.90 15.95
N ALA A 53 -2.11 24.62 16.79
CA ALA A 53 -1.94 26.06 16.66
C ALA A 53 -1.07 26.43 15.44
N ARG A 54 -0.10 25.58 15.12
CA ARG A 54 0.75 25.73 13.93
C ARG A 54 -0.06 25.50 12.66
N SER A 55 -0.89 24.45 12.60
CA SER A 55 -1.75 24.13 11.47
C SER A 55 -2.73 25.26 11.15
N LEU A 56 -3.35 25.84 12.20
CA LEU A 56 -4.24 27.01 12.02
C LEU A 56 -3.51 28.23 11.44
N SER A 57 -2.26 28.45 11.88
CA SER A 57 -1.46 29.60 11.40
C SER A 57 -0.94 29.42 9.99
N LEU A 58 -0.63 28.19 9.57
CA LEU A 58 -0.05 27.87 8.26
C LEU A 58 -1.11 27.42 7.24
N ALA A 59 -2.36 27.17 7.67
CA ALA A 59 -3.40 26.49 6.88
C ALA A 59 -2.93 25.15 6.31
N ARG A 60 -1.95 24.49 6.97
CA ARG A 60 -1.39 23.19 6.63
C ARG A 60 -1.10 22.38 7.88
N THR A 61 -1.38 21.07 7.81
CA THR A 61 -1.14 20.15 8.92
C THR A 61 0.24 19.48 8.84
N HIS A 62 0.86 19.45 7.67
CA HIS A 62 2.03 18.66 7.33
C HIS A 62 1.83 17.17 7.68
N ALA A 63 0.63 16.68 7.46
CA ALA A 63 0.28 15.28 7.58
C ALA A 63 -0.45 14.78 6.33
N VAL A 64 -0.18 13.54 5.94
CA VAL A 64 -0.89 12.81 4.90
C VAL A 64 -1.68 11.68 5.55
N GLY A 65 -2.97 11.59 5.24
CA GLY A 65 -3.80 10.45 5.62
C GLY A 65 -3.55 9.29 4.68
N VAL A 66 -3.29 8.12 5.23
CA VAL A 66 -3.15 6.88 4.47
C VAL A 66 -4.23 5.93 4.97
N VAL A 67 -5.12 5.54 4.06
CA VAL A 67 -6.25 4.66 4.36
C VAL A 67 -6.08 3.39 3.52
N LEU A 68 -5.88 2.27 4.22
CA LEU A 68 -5.61 0.96 3.65
C LEU A 68 -6.75 -0.01 3.97
N PRO A 69 -6.94 -1.09 3.20
CA PRO A 69 -7.94 -2.10 3.52
C PRO A 69 -7.59 -2.86 4.80
N ASP A 70 -6.30 -3.07 5.04
CA ASP A 70 -5.75 -3.74 6.21
C ASP A 70 -4.36 -3.20 6.54
N LEU A 71 -3.83 -3.55 7.71
CA LEU A 71 -2.44 -3.30 8.13
C LEU A 71 -1.68 -4.60 8.42
N HIS A 72 -2.33 -5.75 8.25
CA HIS A 72 -1.71 -7.06 8.47
C HIS A 72 -0.93 -7.52 7.24
N GLY A 73 0.22 -8.15 7.49
CA GLY A 73 1.07 -8.75 6.46
C GLY A 73 2.16 -7.82 5.91
N GLU A 74 3.13 -8.47 5.23
CA GLU A 74 4.35 -7.78 4.76
C GLU A 74 4.07 -6.79 3.61
N PHE A 75 3.03 -7.03 2.80
CA PHE A 75 2.64 -6.11 1.74
C PHE A 75 2.33 -4.71 2.31
N PHE A 76 1.48 -4.65 3.35
CA PHE A 76 1.09 -3.37 3.95
C PHE A 76 2.22 -2.72 4.73
N SER A 77 3.07 -3.48 5.42
CA SER A 77 4.23 -2.94 6.11
C SER A 77 5.26 -2.35 5.13
N GLU A 78 5.48 -2.98 3.98
CA GLU A 78 6.39 -2.49 2.96
C GLU A 78 5.87 -1.22 2.25
N ILE A 79 4.59 -1.17 1.91
CA ILE A 79 4.02 0.03 1.27
C ILE A 79 4.06 1.23 2.23
N VAL A 80 3.69 1.02 3.51
CA VAL A 80 3.77 2.05 4.56
C VAL A 80 5.21 2.48 4.78
N ARG A 81 6.18 1.57 4.80
CA ARG A 81 7.61 1.88 4.91
C ARG A 81 8.10 2.79 3.78
N GLY A 82 7.66 2.53 2.55
CA GLY A 82 7.95 3.40 1.40
C GLY A 82 7.31 4.77 1.55
N MET A 83 6.04 4.81 1.93
CA MET A 83 5.30 6.05 2.16
C MET A 83 5.93 6.91 3.26
N ASP A 84 6.29 6.32 4.41
CA ASP A 84 6.89 7.03 5.54
C ASP A 84 8.24 7.64 5.17
N ARG A 85 9.09 6.88 4.48
CA ARG A 85 10.39 7.36 4.03
C ARG A 85 10.26 8.59 3.13
N GLU A 86 9.35 8.57 2.19
CA GLU A 86 9.15 9.70 1.26
C GLU A 86 8.46 10.88 1.94
N ALA A 87 7.43 10.64 2.75
CA ALA A 87 6.78 11.69 3.53
C ALA A 87 7.78 12.42 4.44
N GLY A 88 8.67 11.68 5.11
CA GLY A 88 9.72 12.24 5.97
C GLY A 88 10.70 13.15 5.23
N ARG A 89 11.06 12.85 3.97
CA ARG A 89 11.90 13.72 3.13
C ARG A 89 11.29 15.09 2.89
N HIS A 90 9.95 15.14 2.85
CA HIS A 90 9.18 16.37 2.64
C HIS A 90 8.68 17.01 3.95
N GLY A 91 9.06 16.45 5.12
CA GLY A 91 8.63 16.96 6.42
C GLY A 91 7.16 16.71 6.74
N TYR A 92 6.54 15.70 6.12
CA TYR A 92 5.20 15.24 6.42
C TYR A 92 5.21 14.05 7.37
N LEU A 93 4.15 13.93 8.17
CA LEU A 93 3.83 12.76 8.98
C LEU A 93 2.75 11.93 8.29
N LEU A 94 2.72 10.63 8.54
CA LEU A 94 1.62 9.77 8.12
C LEU A 94 0.59 9.61 9.25
N LEU A 95 -0.68 9.73 8.90
CA LEU A 95 -1.80 9.35 9.77
C LEU A 95 -2.48 8.13 9.14
N LEU A 96 -2.19 6.95 9.71
CA LEU A 96 -2.69 5.68 9.19
C LEU A 96 -4.07 5.36 9.73
N SER A 97 -4.92 4.80 8.87
CA SER A 97 -6.22 4.24 9.24
C SER A 97 -6.59 3.09 8.30
N THR A 98 -7.58 2.29 8.69
CA THR A 98 -8.12 1.20 7.89
C THR A 98 -9.57 1.42 7.55
N LEU A 99 -10.00 0.85 6.41
CA LEU A 99 -11.40 0.79 5.99
C LEU A 99 -12.02 -0.47 6.59
N HIS A 100 -12.54 -0.35 7.82
CA HIS A 100 -13.27 -1.45 8.43
C HIS A 100 -14.64 -1.64 7.78
N PRO A 101 -15.04 -2.88 7.45
CA PRO A 101 -16.37 -3.16 6.88
C PRO A 101 -17.53 -2.58 7.72
N GLU A 102 -17.38 -2.60 9.05
CA GLU A 102 -18.41 -2.11 10.00
C GLU A 102 -18.55 -0.58 10.02
N HIS A 103 -17.49 0.15 9.68
CA HIS A 103 -17.47 1.62 9.73
C HIS A 103 -17.49 2.28 8.35
N GLY A 104 -17.40 1.47 7.30
CA GLY A 104 -17.45 1.93 5.93
C GLY A 104 -16.45 3.07 5.66
N THR A 105 -16.92 4.05 4.90
CA THR A 105 -16.10 5.19 4.47
C THR A 105 -16.05 6.34 5.49
N THR A 106 -16.62 6.20 6.68
CA THR A 106 -16.68 7.26 7.72
C THR A 106 -15.30 7.80 8.11
N VAL A 107 -14.27 6.95 8.06
CA VAL A 107 -12.89 7.32 8.34
C VAL A 107 -12.37 8.43 7.41
N LEU A 108 -12.79 8.44 6.15
CA LEU A 108 -12.37 9.46 5.18
C LEU A 108 -12.83 10.86 5.61
N GLY A 109 -14.07 10.96 6.09
CA GLY A 109 -14.60 12.19 6.67
C GLY A 109 -13.89 12.64 7.94
N ALA A 110 -13.51 11.68 8.80
CA ALA A 110 -12.82 11.95 10.07
C ALA A 110 -11.39 12.51 9.89
N LEU A 111 -10.76 12.25 8.76
CA LEU A 111 -9.43 12.78 8.43
C LEU A 111 -9.45 14.25 8.00
N ARG A 112 -10.62 14.79 7.65
CA ARG A 112 -10.78 16.20 7.24
C ARG A 112 -10.27 17.14 8.33
N GLY A 113 -9.42 18.10 7.93
CA GLY A 113 -8.80 19.07 8.83
C GLY A 113 -7.67 18.50 9.72
N ARG A 114 -7.35 17.21 9.59
CA ARG A 114 -6.22 16.56 10.28
C ARG A 114 -5.05 16.30 9.36
N VAL A 115 -5.31 16.23 8.06
CA VAL A 115 -4.33 15.95 7.01
C VAL A 115 -4.47 16.95 5.86
N ASP A 116 -3.42 17.10 5.06
CA ASP A 116 -3.41 17.99 3.89
C ASP A 116 -3.84 17.25 2.61
N GLY A 117 -3.76 15.92 2.59
CA GLY A 117 -4.18 15.06 1.49
C GLY A 117 -4.33 13.62 1.92
N LEU A 118 -4.91 12.80 1.06
CA LEU A 118 -5.19 11.38 1.30
C LEU A 118 -4.50 10.49 0.27
N ILE A 119 -4.02 9.33 0.73
CA ILE A 119 -3.78 8.15 -0.11
C ILE A 119 -4.80 7.12 0.33
N VAL A 120 -5.54 6.57 -0.63
CA VAL A 120 -6.60 5.59 -0.35
C VAL A 120 -6.40 4.35 -1.22
N MET A 121 -6.31 3.20 -0.57
CA MET A 121 -6.33 1.89 -1.19
C MET A 121 -7.59 1.16 -0.72
N ALA A 122 -8.55 0.99 -1.61
CA ALA A 122 -9.87 0.44 -1.28
C ALA A 122 -10.34 -0.55 -2.36
N PRO A 123 -9.64 -1.68 -2.54
CA PRO A 123 -9.87 -2.60 -3.65
C PRO A 123 -11.23 -3.33 -3.59
N HIS A 124 -11.93 -3.25 -2.47
CA HIS A 124 -13.25 -3.85 -2.23
C HIS A 124 -14.42 -2.87 -2.35
N LEU A 125 -14.13 -1.56 -2.49
CA LEU A 125 -15.18 -0.56 -2.64
C LEU A 125 -15.50 -0.30 -4.12
N ASP A 126 -16.78 -0.08 -4.37
CA ASP A 126 -17.22 0.44 -5.66
C ASP A 126 -16.71 1.89 -5.86
N ALA A 127 -16.37 2.20 -7.11
CA ALA A 127 -15.84 3.51 -7.48
C ALA A 127 -16.80 4.66 -7.15
N VAL A 128 -18.11 4.43 -7.29
CA VAL A 128 -19.14 5.46 -7.02
C VAL A 128 -19.21 5.74 -5.52
N ASP A 129 -19.21 4.69 -4.70
CA ASP A 129 -19.27 4.79 -3.24
C ASP A 129 -18.01 5.47 -2.70
N LEU A 130 -16.83 5.10 -3.20
CA LEU A 130 -15.57 5.74 -2.80
C LEU A 130 -15.54 7.21 -3.21
N ALA A 131 -15.92 7.55 -4.45
CA ALA A 131 -15.97 8.94 -4.91
C ALA A 131 -16.94 9.81 -4.10
N ALA A 132 -18.08 9.23 -3.69
CA ALA A 132 -19.05 9.92 -2.83
C ALA A 132 -18.53 10.17 -1.42
N ALA A 133 -17.68 9.27 -0.92
CA ALA A 133 -17.11 9.33 0.42
C ALA A 133 -15.87 10.22 0.54
N LEU A 134 -15.15 10.45 -0.55
CA LEU A 134 -13.97 11.30 -0.55
C LEU A 134 -14.34 12.77 -0.26
N PRO A 135 -13.67 13.42 0.70
CA PRO A 135 -13.95 14.81 1.01
C PRO A 135 -13.56 15.73 -0.16
N ARG A 136 -14.53 16.42 -0.76
CA ARG A 136 -14.36 17.27 -1.97
C ARG A 136 -13.22 18.30 -1.88
N ALA A 137 -12.91 18.78 -0.67
CA ALA A 137 -11.89 19.81 -0.45
C ALA A 137 -10.51 19.22 -0.06
N LEU A 138 -10.37 17.91 -0.03
CA LEU A 138 -9.14 17.23 0.38
C LEU A 138 -8.59 16.44 -0.82
N PRO A 139 -7.41 16.82 -1.34
CA PRO A 139 -6.79 16.09 -2.44
C PRO A 139 -6.58 14.63 -2.07
N ALA A 140 -6.85 13.73 -3.01
CA ALA A 140 -6.67 12.31 -2.80
C ALA A 140 -5.96 11.66 -4.00
N LEU A 141 -5.07 10.70 -3.73
CA LEU A 141 -4.49 9.77 -4.69
C LEU A 141 -4.96 8.37 -4.36
N LEU A 142 -5.36 7.63 -5.37
CA LEU A 142 -5.93 6.30 -5.23
C LEU A 142 -4.92 5.22 -5.62
N ILE A 143 -4.94 4.10 -4.91
CA ILE A 143 -4.13 2.91 -5.24
C ILE A 143 -5.09 1.74 -5.44
N ASN A 144 -4.98 1.04 -6.57
CA ASN A 144 -5.76 -0.15 -6.89
C ASN A 144 -7.26 0.00 -6.62
N THR A 145 -7.84 1.06 -7.14
CA THR A 145 -9.29 1.31 -7.06
C THR A 145 -9.87 1.30 -8.45
N ARG A 146 -11.05 0.71 -8.64
CA ARG A 146 -11.71 0.71 -9.95
C ARG A 146 -12.09 2.12 -10.36
N GLY A 147 -11.76 2.45 -11.61
CA GLY A 147 -12.41 3.40 -12.53
C GLY A 147 -13.10 4.60 -11.90
N ILE A 148 -12.46 5.28 -10.94
CA ILE A 148 -12.99 6.54 -10.46
C ILE A 148 -12.64 7.60 -11.50
N SER A 149 -13.43 7.67 -12.55
CA SER A 149 -13.46 8.81 -13.44
C SER A 149 -14.04 10.01 -12.67
N GLY A 150 -13.22 10.70 -11.91
CA GLY A 150 -13.69 11.78 -11.04
C GLY A 150 -12.63 12.82 -10.74
N GLY A 151 -11.50 12.82 -11.48
CA GLY A 151 -10.46 13.81 -11.30
C GLY A 151 -9.51 13.52 -10.12
N HIS A 152 -9.40 12.26 -9.73
CA HIS A 152 -8.38 11.84 -8.76
C HIS A 152 -7.26 11.08 -9.47
N PRO A 153 -5.98 11.40 -9.22
CA PRO A 153 -4.86 10.60 -9.68
C PRO A 153 -4.92 9.18 -9.11
N ALA A 154 -4.55 8.19 -9.92
CA ALA A 154 -4.52 6.80 -9.49
C ALA A 154 -3.23 6.10 -9.91
N ILE A 155 -2.83 5.10 -9.12
CA ILE A 155 -1.76 4.15 -9.45
C ILE A 155 -2.33 2.75 -9.34
N HIS A 156 -2.23 1.97 -10.42
CA HIS A 156 -2.69 0.59 -10.49
C HIS A 156 -1.51 -0.37 -10.58
N ILE A 157 -1.63 -1.54 -9.99
CA ILE A 157 -0.69 -2.65 -10.22
C ILE A 157 -1.07 -3.34 -11.54
N GLY A 158 -0.09 -3.63 -12.37
CA GLY A 158 -0.27 -4.34 -13.64
C GLY A 158 -0.58 -5.83 -13.45
N ASN A 159 -1.71 -6.15 -12.76
CA ASN A 159 -2.08 -7.52 -12.40
C ASN A 159 -2.08 -8.48 -13.59
N ALA A 160 -2.70 -8.08 -14.69
CA ALA A 160 -2.81 -8.94 -15.88
C ALA A 160 -1.44 -9.26 -16.49
N ALA A 161 -0.54 -8.26 -16.57
CA ALA A 161 0.81 -8.47 -17.09
C ALA A 161 1.63 -9.38 -16.18
N GLY A 162 1.54 -9.19 -14.84
CA GLY A 162 2.22 -10.05 -13.89
C GLY A 162 1.75 -11.50 -13.95
N VAL A 163 0.43 -11.73 -14.01
CA VAL A 163 -0.13 -13.08 -14.13
C VAL A 163 0.26 -13.70 -15.47
N GLN A 164 0.22 -12.94 -16.57
CA GLN A 164 0.64 -13.47 -17.88
C GLN A 164 2.10 -13.96 -17.82
N ALA A 165 3.00 -13.21 -17.19
CA ALA A 165 4.40 -13.61 -17.04
C ALA A 165 4.57 -14.91 -16.23
N VAL A 166 3.80 -15.09 -15.13
CA VAL A 166 3.78 -16.36 -14.37
C VAL A 166 3.26 -17.50 -15.21
N MET A 167 2.16 -17.28 -15.93
CA MET A 167 1.54 -18.33 -16.76
C MET A 167 2.44 -18.76 -17.91
N ASP A 168 3.06 -17.82 -18.61
CA ASP A 168 4.04 -18.12 -19.66
C ASP A 168 5.20 -18.94 -19.13
N HIS A 169 5.68 -18.62 -17.93
CA HIS A 169 6.75 -19.35 -17.25
C HIS A 169 6.31 -20.78 -16.90
N LEU A 170 5.19 -20.95 -16.19
CA LEU A 170 4.72 -22.29 -15.77
C LEU A 170 4.40 -23.18 -16.97
N ILE A 171 3.71 -22.64 -17.98
CA ILE A 171 3.38 -23.34 -19.23
C ILE A 171 4.66 -23.69 -20.03
N GLY A 172 5.63 -22.76 -20.05
CA GLY A 172 6.95 -22.96 -20.66
C GLY A 172 7.76 -24.10 -20.02
N LEU A 173 7.55 -24.35 -18.70
CA LEU A 173 8.09 -25.49 -17.99
C LEU A 173 7.34 -26.82 -18.23
N GLY A 174 6.32 -26.82 -19.10
CA GLY A 174 5.53 -28.00 -19.41
C GLY A 174 4.39 -28.29 -18.44
N ARG A 175 4.09 -27.38 -17.48
CA ARG A 175 2.96 -27.55 -16.56
C ARG A 175 1.63 -27.40 -17.31
N ARG A 176 0.68 -28.28 -17.04
CA ARG A 176 -0.60 -28.36 -17.79
C ARG A 176 -1.83 -28.52 -16.91
N ARG A 177 -1.68 -28.88 -15.65
CA ARG A 177 -2.77 -29.02 -14.67
C ARG A 177 -2.59 -27.98 -13.58
N LEU A 178 -3.20 -26.85 -13.77
CA LEU A 178 -2.91 -25.62 -13.04
C LEU A 178 -3.96 -25.37 -11.98
N VAL A 179 -3.54 -24.94 -10.80
CA VAL A 179 -4.42 -24.44 -9.74
C VAL A 179 -4.11 -22.97 -9.49
N HIS A 180 -5.16 -22.17 -9.38
CA HIS A 180 -5.07 -20.81 -8.90
C HIS A 180 -5.76 -20.69 -7.53
N ILE A 181 -5.02 -20.33 -6.49
CA ILE A 181 -5.59 -19.98 -5.20
C ILE A 181 -5.91 -18.49 -5.26
N ALA A 182 -7.20 -18.17 -5.46
CA ALA A 182 -7.67 -16.79 -5.64
C ALA A 182 -7.74 -16.05 -4.30
N GLY A 183 -7.68 -14.73 -4.34
CA GLY A 183 -7.97 -13.89 -3.17
C GLY A 183 -9.48 -13.65 -2.99
N PRO A 184 -9.87 -12.76 -2.05
CA PRO A 184 -11.27 -12.44 -1.78
C PRO A 184 -12.04 -12.03 -3.02
N ALA A 185 -13.27 -12.53 -3.16
CA ALA A 185 -14.07 -12.35 -4.37
C ALA A 185 -14.53 -10.91 -4.62
N ASP A 186 -14.56 -10.07 -3.61
CA ASP A 186 -14.89 -8.64 -3.67
C ASP A 186 -13.65 -7.75 -3.94
N ASN A 187 -12.44 -8.32 -3.90
CA ASN A 187 -11.20 -7.60 -4.13
C ASN A 187 -10.87 -7.52 -5.62
N ILE A 188 -10.66 -6.30 -6.14
CA ILE A 188 -10.38 -6.05 -7.57
C ILE A 188 -9.10 -6.72 -8.04
N ASP A 189 -8.01 -6.67 -7.25
CA ASP A 189 -6.74 -7.28 -7.62
C ASP A 189 -6.87 -8.80 -7.75
N ALA A 190 -7.61 -9.44 -6.82
CA ALA A 190 -7.91 -10.86 -6.86
C ALA A 190 -8.72 -11.24 -8.11
N GLN A 191 -9.73 -10.44 -8.44
CA GLN A 191 -10.57 -10.66 -9.63
C GLN A 191 -9.77 -10.53 -10.92
N GLU A 192 -8.93 -9.50 -11.04
CA GLU A 192 -8.08 -9.28 -12.21
C GLU A 192 -7.06 -10.41 -12.40
N ARG A 193 -6.43 -10.86 -11.29
CA ARG A 193 -5.48 -11.99 -11.29
C ARG A 193 -6.18 -13.29 -11.70
N ALA A 194 -7.35 -13.58 -11.13
CA ALA A 194 -8.11 -14.78 -11.47
C ALA A 194 -8.59 -14.78 -12.93
N GLU A 195 -9.02 -13.64 -13.45
CA GLU A 195 -9.45 -13.51 -14.85
C GLU A 195 -8.28 -13.65 -15.82
N ALA A 196 -7.13 -13.04 -15.52
CA ALA A 196 -5.92 -13.18 -16.32
C ALA A 196 -5.41 -14.63 -16.32
N PHE A 197 -5.41 -15.30 -15.15
CA PHE A 197 -5.08 -16.72 -15.04
C PHE A 197 -6.00 -17.59 -15.92
N ARG A 198 -7.33 -17.39 -15.80
CA ARG A 198 -8.31 -18.15 -16.58
C ARG A 198 -8.08 -18.00 -18.08
N LYS A 199 -7.89 -16.77 -18.56
CA LYS A 199 -7.63 -16.49 -19.98
C LYS A 199 -6.36 -17.16 -20.47
N ALA A 200 -5.27 -17.06 -19.72
CA ALA A 200 -3.99 -17.66 -20.09
C ALA A 200 -4.07 -19.21 -20.11
N ALA A 201 -4.71 -19.83 -19.11
CA ALA A 201 -4.90 -21.28 -19.04
C ALA A 201 -5.75 -21.80 -20.21
N GLN A 202 -6.86 -21.11 -20.54
CA GLN A 202 -7.71 -21.44 -21.68
C GLN A 202 -6.98 -21.31 -23.00
N ALA A 203 -6.24 -20.22 -23.21
CA ALA A 203 -5.47 -19.99 -24.43
C ALA A 203 -4.40 -21.07 -24.67
N ALA A 204 -3.83 -21.61 -23.60
CA ALA A 204 -2.84 -22.68 -23.65
C ALA A 204 -3.43 -24.11 -23.61
N ASN A 205 -4.77 -24.26 -23.60
CA ASN A 205 -5.48 -25.52 -23.44
C ASN A 205 -4.99 -26.32 -22.20
N CYS A 206 -4.74 -25.67 -21.10
CA CYS A 206 -4.43 -26.29 -19.83
C CYS A 206 -5.70 -26.69 -19.08
N GLU A 207 -5.63 -27.80 -18.34
CA GLU A 207 -6.62 -28.10 -17.30
C GLU A 207 -6.39 -27.14 -16.13
N PHE A 208 -7.45 -26.59 -15.53
CA PHE A 208 -7.27 -25.72 -14.42
C PHE A 208 -8.45 -25.73 -13.44
N GLU A 209 -8.14 -25.43 -12.18
CA GLU A 209 -9.11 -25.16 -11.14
C GLU A 209 -8.77 -23.83 -10.43
N ILE A 210 -9.80 -23.05 -10.10
CA ILE A 210 -9.67 -21.84 -9.27
C ILE A 210 -10.34 -22.12 -7.95
N VAL A 211 -9.57 -22.08 -6.86
CA VAL A 211 -10.05 -22.31 -5.49
C VAL A 211 -10.04 -20.99 -4.72
N ALA A 212 -10.97 -20.87 -3.78
CA ALA A 212 -11.09 -19.66 -2.96
C ALA A 212 -9.92 -19.55 -1.96
N GLY A 213 -9.48 -18.33 -1.70
CA GLY A 213 -8.57 -17.92 -0.64
C GLY A 213 -8.94 -16.51 -0.16
N ASP A 214 -8.20 -16.01 0.81
CA ASP A 214 -8.43 -14.72 1.47
C ASP A 214 -7.18 -13.88 1.68
N PHE A 215 -6.10 -14.21 0.95
CA PHE A 215 -4.75 -13.65 1.06
C PHE A 215 -3.95 -14.07 2.30
N SER A 216 -4.49 -14.92 3.19
CA SER A 216 -3.75 -15.47 4.33
C SER A 216 -2.94 -16.71 3.95
N GLU A 217 -1.92 -17.04 4.75
CA GLU A 217 -1.15 -18.30 4.63
C GLU A 217 -2.06 -19.50 4.91
N GLU A 218 -2.94 -19.38 5.90
CA GLU A 218 -3.88 -20.41 6.32
C GLU A 218 -4.82 -20.82 5.18
N SER A 219 -5.30 -19.86 4.40
CA SER A 219 -6.16 -20.16 3.24
C SER A 219 -5.40 -20.88 2.13
N GLY A 220 -4.12 -20.57 1.95
CA GLY A 220 -3.23 -21.28 1.04
C GLY A 220 -3.01 -22.73 1.43
N GLU A 221 -2.75 -23.01 2.72
CA GLU A 221 -2.61 -24.36 3.29
C GLU A 221 -3.92 -25.14 3.17
N ALA A 222 -5.05 -24.52 3.54
CA ALA A 222 -6.36 -25.15 3.46
C ALA A 222 -6.75 -25.53 2.03
N ALA A 223 -6.45 -24.67 1.05
CA ALA A 223 -6.73 -24.93 -0.36
C ALA A 223 -5.99 -26.19 -0.87
N VAL A 224 -4.70 -26.34 -0.55
CA VAL A 224 -3.92 -27.52 -0.94
C VAL A 224 -4.44 -28.78 -0.23
N THR A 225 -4.74 -28.68 1.05
CA THR A 225 -5.27 -29.81 1.84
C THR A 225 -6.61 -30.31 1.27
N ASP A 226 -7.52 -29.40 0.89
CA ASP A 226 -8.77 -29.74 0.23
C ASP A 226 -8.57 -30.42 -1.13
N LEU A 227 -7.74 -29.82 -2.00
CA LEU A 227 -7.41 -30.40 -3.32
C LEU A 227 -6.87 -31.82 -3.22
N MET A 228 -5.93 -32.06 -2.29
CA MET A 228 -5.34 -33.39 -2.06
C MET A 228 -6.40 -34.37 -1.51
N THR A 229 -7.24 -33.94 -0.60
CA THR A 229 -8.34 -34.78 -0.03
C THR A 229 -9.34 -35.18 -1.10
N ARG A 230 -9.67 -34.29 -2.04
CA ARG A 230 -10.53 -34.57 -3.20
C ARG A 230 -9.84 -35.40 -4.29
N GLY A 231 -8.54 -35.66 -4.17
CA GLY A 231 -7.78 -36.39 -5.16
C GLY A 231 -7.58 -35.60 -6.48
N VAL A 232 -7.62 -34.29 -6.43
CA VAL A 232 -7.37 -33.45 -7.61
C VAL A 232 -5.91 -33.55 -8.02
N MET A 233 -5.67 -33.81 -9.31
CA MET A 233 -4.32 -33.91 -9.87
C MET A 233 -3.89 -32.55 -10.42
N PHE A 234 -2.80 -32.01 -9.91
CA PHE A 234 -2.22 -30.74 -10.38
C PHE A 234 -0.70 -30.83 -10.43
N ASP A 235 -0.06 -30.01 -11.26
CA ASP A 235 1.39 -29.93 -11.43
C ASP A 235 1.94 -28.51 -11.25
N ALA A 236 1.08 -27.51 -11.09
CA ALA A 236 1.48 -26.17 -10.69
C ALA A 236 0.38 -25.46 -9.89
N ILE A 237 0.82 -24.62 -8.95
CA ILE A 237 -0.03 -23.71 -8.17
C ILE A 237 0.43 -22.27 -8.40
N PHE A 238 -0.52 -21.38 -8.65
CA PHE A 238 -0.35 -19.94 -8.61
C PHE A 238 -1.20 -19.37 -7.48
N GLY A 239 -0.56 -18.89 -6.40
CA GLY A 239 -1.21 -18.13 -5.34
C GLY A 239 -1.43 -16.69 -5.79
N ALA A 240 -2.63 -16.14 -5.57
CA ALA A 240 -2.92 -14.75 -5.91
C ALA A 240 -2.04 -13.75 -5.13
N ASN A 241 -1.43 -14.18 -4.01
CA ASN A 241 -0.34 -13.47 -3.35
C ASN A 241 0.71 -14.46 -2.80
N ASP A 242 1.80 -13.91 -2.28
CA ASP A 242 2.90 -14.71 -1.74
C ASP A 242 2.50 -15.46 -0.45
N ASN A 243 1.67 -14.86 0.42
CA ASN A 243 1.25 -15.54 1.66
C ASN A 243 0.53 -16.85 1.35
N MET A 244 -0.47 -16.84 0.46
CA MET A 244 -1.16 -18.06 0.05
C MET A 244 -0.22 -19.07 -0.64
N ALA A 245 0.71 -18.58 -1.47
CA ALA A 245 1.71 -19.45 -2.11
C ALA A 245 2.65 -20.09 -1.07
N ILE A 246 3.00 -19.38 0.01
CA ILE A 246 3.82 -19.90 1.12
C ILE A 246 3.03 -20.94 1.92
N GLY A 247 1.77 -20.68 2.26
CA GLY A 247 0.90 -21.66 2.92
C GLY A 247 0.75 -22.94 2.08
N ALA A 248 0.50 -22.78 0.77
CA ALA A 248 0.45 -23.90 -0.18
C ALA A 248 1.78 -24.69 -0.21
N LEU A 249 2.93 -24.02 -0.22
CA LEU A 249 4.25 -24.63 -0.17
C LEU A 249 4.46 -25.45 1.10
N GLN A 250 4.00 -24.94 2.23
CA GLN A 250 4.10 -25.65 3.52
C GLN A 250 3.24 -26.92 3.52
N ALA A 251 1.97 -26.83 3.05
CA ALA A 251 1.09 -27.99 2.95
C ALA A 251 1.66 -29.09 2.05
N LEU A 252 2.18 -28.74 0.87
CA LEU A 252 2.82 -29.71 -0.04
C LEU A 252 4.03 -30.39 0.59
N ARG A 253 4.90 -29.63 1.27
CA ARG A 253 6.07 -30.18 1.97
C ARG A 253 5.66 -31.13 3.09
N ALA A 254 4.64 -30.76 3.87
CA ALA A 254 4.10 -31.62 4.93
C ALA A 254 3.53 -32.93 4.39
N ALA A 255 2.97 -32.92 3.18
CA ALA A 255 2.47 -34.10 2.47
C ALA A 255 3.55 -34.89 1.72
N GLY A 256 4.81 -34.46 1.77
CA GLY A 256 5.92 -35.14 1.08
C GLY A 256 5.97 -34.90 -0.42
N VAL A 257 5.24 -33.92 -0.94
CA VAL A 257 5.25 -33.53 -2.36
C VAL A 257 6.49 -32.68 -2.65
N ARG A 258 7.24 -33.03 -3.67
CA ARG A 258 8.47 -32.31 -4.03
C ARG A 258 8.15 -31.07 -4.85
N VAL A 259 8.65 -29.93 -4.38
CA VAL A 259 8.59 -28.65 -5.08
C VAL A 259 10.01 -28.29 -5.53
N PRO A 260 10.25 -28.08 -6.82
CA PRO A 260 9.33 -27.95 -7.95
C PRO A 260 9.07 -29.26 -8.73
N ASP A 261 9.68 -30.41 -8.39
CA ASP A 261 9.68 -31.61 -9.21
C ASP A 261 8.28 -32.10 -9.55
N ASP A 262 7.47 -32.37 -8.52
CA ASP A 262 6.10 -32.85 -8.66
C ASP A 262 5.13 -31.69 -8.91
N VAL A 263 5.27 -30.60 -8.15
CA VAL A 263 4.41 -29.42 -8.26
C VAL A 263 5.26 -28.14 -8.22
N ALA A 264 5.11 -27.28 -9.22
CA ALA A 264 5.69 -25.93 -9.21
C ALA A 264 4.79 -24.94 -8.47
N ILE A 265 5.38 -23.98 -7.76
CA ILE A 265 4.62 -22.94 -7.04
C ILE A 265 5.13 -21.55 -7.42
N ALA A 266 4.19 -20.66 -7.71
CA ALA A 266 4.45 -19.23 -7.90
C ALA A 266 3.46 -18.39 -7.08
N GLY A 267 3.93 -17.22 -6.63
CA GLY A 267 3.16 -16.22 -5.91
C GLY A 267 3.07 -14.88 -6.65
N PHE A 268 2.67 -13.85 -5.92
CA PHE A 268 2.57 -12.48 -6.37
C PHE A 268 2.89 -11.54 -5.21
N ASP A 269 3.60 -10.43 -5.43
CA ASP A 269 4.00 -9.31 -4.58
C ASP A 269 5.52 -9.20 -4.37
N ASP A 270 6.27 -10.29 -4.28
CA ASP A 270 7.69 -10.40 -3.86
C ASP A 270 7.93 -9.78 -2.47
N ILE A 271 7.09 -10.19 -1.51
CA ILE A 271 7.28 -9.81 -0.10
C ILE A 271 8.64 -10.29 0.44
N PRO A 272 9.20 -9.65 1.50
CA PRO A 272 10.50 -10.06 2.07
C PRO A 272 10.64 -11.55 2.36
N LEU A 273 9.59 -12.20 2.87
CA LEU A 273 9.59 -13.64 3.18
C LEU A 273 9.76 -14.52 1.92
N ALA A 274 9.23 -14.10 0.76
CA ALA A 274 9.33 -14.86 -0.50
C ALA A 274 10.78 -15.22 -0.87
N ARG A 275 11.75 -14.34 -0.57
CA ARG A 275 13.18 -14.61 -0.80
C ARG A 275 13.70 -15.72 0.10
N HIS A 276 13.29 -15.74 1.36
CA HIS A 276 13.79 -16.70 2.35
C HIS A 276 13.31 -18.13 2.05
N VAL A 277 12.13 -18.27 1.47
CA VAL A 277 11.60 -19.57 1.05
C VAL A 277 11.89 -19.89 -0.43
N SER A 278 12.64 -19.01 -1.11
CA SER A 278 12.99 -19.12 -2.54
C SER A 278 11.79 -19.26 -3.45
N LEU A 279 10.69 -18.53 -3.14
CA LEU A 279 9.45 -18.52 -3.90
C LEU A 279 9.61 -17.75 -5.22
N THR A 280 9.28 -18.37 -6.34
CA THR A 280 9.05 -17.70 -7.61
C THR A 280 7.80 -16.83 -7.46
N THR A 281 7.90 -15.56 -7.83
CA THR A 281 6.82 -14.60 -7.60
C THR A 281 6.88 -13.43 -8.57
N VAL A 282 5.81 -12.67 -8.62
CA VAL A 282 5.74 -11.39 -9.35
C VAL A 282 6.11 -10.26 -8.42
N ARG A 283 7.19 -9.55 -8.74
CA ARG A 283 7.65 -8.39 -7.95
C ARG A 283 6.85 -7.14 -8.30
N VAL A 284 6.18 -6.58 -7.31
CA VAL A 284 5.43 -5.32 -7.42
C VAL A 284 6.29 -4.11 -7.02
N ARG A 285 7.46 -4.29 -6.39
CA ARG A 285 8.26 -3.19 -5.79
C ARG A 285 7.41 -2.33 -4.84
N ILE A 286 6.78 -2.99 -3.87
CA ILE A 286 5.73 -2.44 -2.99
C ILE A 286 6.16 -1.11 -2.32
N ALA A 287 7.41 -1.04 -1.80
CA ALA A 287 7.90 0.18 -1.17
C ALA A 287 8.02 1.35 -2.17
N GLU A 288 8.45 1.09 -3.41
CA GLU A 288 8.53 2.10 -4.47
C GLU A 288 7.14 2.60 -4.87
N LEU A 289 6.13 1.71 -4.88
CA LEU A 289 4.73 2.09 -5.09
C LEU A 289 4.28 3.10 -4.02
N GLY A 290 4.59 2.82 -2.74
CA GLY A 290 4.30 3.73 -1.63
C GLY A 290 5.02 5.08 -1.74
N GLU A 291 6.33 5.07 -2.05
CA GLU A 291 7.12 6.29 -2.29
C GLU A 291 6.53 7.15 -3.41
N ARG A 292 6.20 6.51 -4.53
CA ARG A 292 5.64 7.19 -5.70
C ARG A 292 4.28 7.82 -5.43
N ALA A 293 3.42 7.12 -4.68
CA ALA A 293 2.12 7.64 -4.27
C ALA A 293 2.27 8.90 -3.40
N ILE A 294 3.14 8.88 -2.40
CA ILE A 294 3.43 10.04 -1.54
C ILE A 294 4.06 11.19 -2.34
N ALA A 295 5.09 10.90 -3.15
CA ALA A 295 5.77 11.93 -3.93
C ALA A 295 4.79 12.67 -4.87
N ARG A 296 3.90 11.93 -5.52
CA ARG A 296 2.90 12.49 -6.42
C ARG A 296 1.85 13.33 -5.68
N LEU A 297 1.36 12.85 -4.54
CA LEU A 297 0.41 13.60 -3.72
C LEU A 297 1.03 14.89 -3.18
N ILE A 298 2.24 14.80 -2.59
CA ILE A 298 2.92 15.97 -2.02
C ILE A 298 3.30 16.98 -3.13
N GLY A 299 3.77 16.51 -4.29
CA GLY A 299 4.03 17.37 -5.45
C GLY A 299 2.80 18.19 -5.84
N GLY A 300 1.61 17.57 -5.86
CA GLY A 300 0.35 18.27 -6.11
C GLY A 300 -0.02 19.26 -4.99
N LEU A 301 0.23 18.92 -3.72
CA LEU A 301 0.01 19.81 -2.58
C LEU A 301 0.92 21.03 -2.61
N GLU A 302 2.15 20.91 -3.06
CA GLU A 302 3.13 21.98 -3.15
C GLU A 302 2.88 22.91 -4.35
N SER A 303 2.65 22.32 -5.53
CA SER A 303 2.35 23.07 -6.77
C SER A 303 0.94 23.65 -6.80
N LYS A 304 0.02 23.09 -6.02
CA LYS A 304 -1.44 23.32 -6.08
C LYS A 304 -2.06 22.91 -7.42
N GLU A 305 -1.40 22.03 -8.13
CA GLU A 305 -1.85 21.45 -9.39
C GLU A 305 -1.91 19.92 -9.21
N PHE A 306 -3.09 19.37 -9.36
CA PHE A 306 -3.31 17.93 -9.33
C PHE A 306 -3.66 17.46 -10.74
N ASP A 307 -2.91 16.48 -11.23
CA ASP A 307 -3.31 15.78 -12.43
C ASP A 307 -4.34 14.68 -12.07
N ASP A 308 -5.09 14.22 -13.04
CA ASP A 308 -6.07 13.13 -12.94
C ASP A 308 -5.57 11.86 -13.64
N ARG A 309 -4.26 11.77 -13.92
CA ARG A 309 -3.69 10.64 -14.66
C ARG A 309 -3.76 9.36 -13.87
N GLU A 310 -4.15 8.29 -14.56
CA GLU A 310 -3.96 6.92 -14.11
C GLU A 310 -2.58 6.44 -14.57
N GLU A 311 -1.91 5.72 -13.70
CA GLU A 311 -0.60 5.17 -13.93
C GLU A 311 -0.59 3.69 -13.58
N THR A 312 0.03 2.86 -14.43
CA THR A 312 0.25 1.45 -14.13
C THR A 312 1.66 1.24 -13.62
N HIS A 313 1.76 0.62 -12.45
CA HIS A 313 3.01 0.16 -11.86
C HIS A 313 3.30 -1.24 -12.41
N GLU A 314 4.26 -1.33 -13.33
CA GLU A 314 4.56 -2.57 -14.05
C GLU A 314 5.31 -3.56 -13.16
N PRO A 315 4.80 -4.80 -13.03
CA PRO A 315 5.44 -5.83 -12.25
C PRO A 315 6.49 -6.61 -13.05
N GLU A 316 7.32 -7.39 -12.35
CA GLU A 316 8.39 -8.20 -12.91
C GLU A 316 8.36 -9.62 -12.35
N LEU A 317 8.45 -10.66 -13.21
CA LEU A 317 8.58 -12.03 -12.74
C LEU A 317 9.98 -12.31 -12.19
N ILE A 318 10.04 -12.84 -10.97
CA ILE A 318 11.26 -13.26 -10.28
C ILE A 318 11.25 -14.78 -10.14
N VAL A 319 12.03 -15.44 -10.96
CA VAL A 319 12.14 -16.91 -10.94
C VAL A 319 13.10 -17.34 -9.84
N ARG A 320 12.63 -18.28 -8.98
CA ARG A 320 13.39 -18.91 -7.90
C ARG A 320 13.19 -20.42 -7.88
N SER A 321 13.62 -21.09 -6.82
CA SER A 321 13.69 -22.56 -6.77
C SER A 321 12.33 -23.27 -6.71
N THR A 322 11.24 -22.59 -6.36
CA THR A 322 9.90 -23.23 -6.34
C THR A 322 9.31 -23.53 -7.72
N THR A 323 9.94 -23.06 -8.79
CA THR A 323 9.58 -23.43 -10.18
C THR A 323 10.77 -23.92 -11.00
N ARG A 324 11.99 -23.71 -10.52
CA ARG A 324 13.21 -24.06 -11.26
C ARG A 324 14.06 -25.04 -10.45
N LEU A 325 14.44 -26.16 -11.06
CA LEU A 325 15.48 -27.03 -10.50
C LEU A 325 16.81 -26.25 -10.43
N GLU A 326 17.45 -26.27 -9.26
CA GLU A 326 18.85 -25.86 -9.17
C GLU A 326 19.68 -26.88 -9.95
N SER A 327 20.38 -26.42 -10.97
CA SER A 327 21.26 -27.22 -11.83
C SER A 327 22.56 -27.55 -11.11
#